data_20ed0f9283b2f630822e29599db05102
#
_entry.id   20ed0f9283b2f630822e29599db05102
#
_cell.length_a   1.000
_cell.length_b   1.000
_cell.length_c   1.000
_cell.angle_alpha   90.00
_cell.angle_beta   90.00
_cell.angle_gamma   90.00
#
_symmetry.space_group_name_H-M   'P 1'
#
loop_
_entity.id
_entity.type
_entity.pdbx_description
1 polymer ?
#
loop_
_entity_poly.entity_id
_entity_poly.type
_entity_poly.pdbx_seq_one_letter_code
_entity_poly.pdbx_strand_id
1 'polypeptide(L)'
;SVPSSIQDIDFDGYIFNAESGTGVSGLKEFLAYMQEKAPENFRISWYNGSGTLGADSIDAWMQDEDKRITDEWWLDMSGNGNVDSTIDAAYEADRDKWDIHSTWEYIPMQDGAKGGDYHTRLDKDGKLKISLGILAPTSTLTQSKNSDDFMNVQDQKLWVGPDFDPSSTNRPDDEFCGFANLVADQTPVLGTDFVTHFNPGNGYKFYENGAVTGMESGWHNRSLTEV
;
A
#
# COMPACT_ATOMS: atom_id res chain seq x y z
N SER A 1 -18.96 -21.85 11.23
CA SER A 1 -19.53 -20.55 10.90
C SER A 1 -18.49 -19.50 11.24
N VAL A 2 -18.10 -18.69 10.24
CA VAL A 2 -17.35 -17.46 10.46
C VAL A 2 -18.18 -16.63 11.45
N PRO A 3 -17.59 -16.05 12.50
CA PRO A 3 -18.34 -15.25 13.45
C PRO A 3 -19.13 -14.17 12.72
N SER A 4 -20.40 -14.00 13.05
CA SER A 4 -21.29 -12.97 12.50
C SER A 4 -20.73 -11.54 12.67
N SER A 5 -19.79 -11.36 13.60
CA SER A 5 -19.08 -10.11 13.84
C SER A 5 -18.14 -9.67 12.70
N ILE A 6 -17.78 -10.55 11.77
CA ILE A 6 -16.99 -10.17 10.58
C ILE A 6 -17.89 -9.58 9.49
N GLN A 7 -19.17 -9.92 9.48
CA GLN A 7 -20.14 -9.36 8.54
C GLN A 7 -20.59 -7.94 8.90
N ASP A 8 -20.37 -7.52 10.15
CA ASP A 8 -20.76 -6.19 10.64
C ASP A 8 -19.62 -5.16 10.61
N ILE A 9 -18.42 -5.57 10.18
CA ILE A 9 -17.27 -4.69 9.99
C ILE A 9 -16.83 -4.88 8.56
N ASP A 10 -17.00 -3.86 7.74
CA ASP A 10 -16.67 -3.86 6.31
C ASP A 10 -15.15 -3.94 6.07
N PHE A 11 -14.55 -5.08 6.39
CA PHE A 11 -13.18 -5.40 6.00
C PHE A 11 -13.18 -6.12 4.65
N ASP A 12 -12.36 -5.63 3.73
CA ASP A 12 -12.19 -6.22 2.40
C ASP A 12 -11.26 -7.43 2.40
N GLY A 13 -10.57 -7.71 3.52
CA GLY A 13 -9.67 -8.86 3.62
C GLY A 13 -8.76 -8.87 4.84
N TYR A 14 -7.82 -9.80 4.82
CA TYR A 14 -6.77 -9.95 5.83
C TYR A 14 -5.41 -10.07 5.17
N ILE A 15 -4.40 -9.44 5.75
CA ILE A 15 -3.00 -9.72 5.47
C ILE A 15 -2.41 -10.59 6.59
N PHE A 16 -1.81 -11.71 6.21
CA PHE A 16 -1.10 -12.61 7.12
C PHE A 16 0.38 -12.27 7.10
N ASN A 17 0.90 -11.79 8.22
CA ASN A 17 2.33 -11.58 8.41
C ASN A 17 2.97 -12.81 9.05
N ALA A 18 3.81 -13.51 8.28
CA ALA A 18 4.45 -14.75 8.66
C ALA A 18 5.99 -14.64 8.76
N GLU A 19 6.53 -13.45 9.04
CA GLU A 19 7.99 -13.22 9.16
C GLU A 19 8.68 -14.16 10.15
N SER A 20 7.99 -14.49 11.25
CA SER A 20 8.57 -15.32 12.33
C SER A 20 8.44 -16.82 12.07
N GLY A 21 7.89 -17.22 10.94
CA GLY A 21 7.84 -18.61 10.53
C GLY A 21 6.45 -19.09 10.10
N THR A 22 6.49 -19.97 9.12
CA THR A 22 5.36 -20.69 8.54
C THR A 22 5.15 -22.06 9.21
N GLY A 23 5.82 -22.31 10.34
CA GLY A 23 5.86 -23.60 11.02
C GLY A 23 4.58 -24.01 11.75
N VAL A 24 3.48 -23.30 11.55
CA VAL A 24 2.18 -23.67 12.12
C VAL A 24 1.57 -24.79 11.28
N SER A 25 1.44 -25.96 11.86
CA SER A 25 0.78 -27.10 11.20
C SER A 25 -0.66 -26.74 10.82
N GLY A 26 -1.06 -27.06 9.60
CA GLY A 26 -2.41 -26.82 9.09
C GLY A 26 -2.66 -25.39 8.60
N LEU A 27 -1.62 -24.53 8.53
CA LEU A 27 -1.78 -23.14 8.09
C LEU A 27 -2.23 -23.04 6.62
N LYS A 28 -1.65 -23.85 5.74
CA LYS A 28 -2.04 -23.89 4.32
C LYS A 28 -3.49 -24.32 4.16
N GLU A 29 -3.87 -25.37 4.84
CA GLU A 29 -5.25 -25.89 4.83
C GLU A 29 -6.25 -24.89 5.42
N PHE A 30 -5.83 -24.12 6.42
CA PHE A 30 -6.63 -23.05 6.99
C PHE A 30 -6.84 -21.91 6.00
N LEU A 31 -5.80 -21.47 5.30
CA LEU A 31 -5.90 -20.44 4.27
C LEU A 31 -6.78 -20.89 3.10
N ALA A 32 -6.61 -22.13 2.63
CA ALA A 32 -7.45 -22.70 1.59
C ALA A 32 -8.92 -22.78 2.03
N TYR A 33 -9.19 -23.14 3.30
CA TYR A 33 -10.53 -23.12 3.86
C TYR A 33 -11.11 -21.69 3.92
N MET A 34 -10.29 -20.70 4.30
CA MET A 34 -10.72 -19.32 4.30
C MET A 34 -11.10 -18.87 2.87
N GLN A 35 -10.31 -19.18 1.87
CA GLN A 35 -10.62 -18.89 0.47
C GLN A 35 -11.94 -19.49 0.02
N GLU A 36 -12.21 -20.75 0.39
CA GLU A 36 -13.47 -21.42 0.05
C GLU A 36 -14.70 -20.76 0.70
N LYS A 37 -14.54 -20.18 1.90
CA LYS A 37 -15.64 -19.62 2.69
C LYS A 37 -15.76 -18.10 2.64
N ALA A 38 -14.76 -17.43 2.11
CA ALA A 38 -14.75 -15.99 2.00
C ALA A 38 -15.83 -15.47 1.04
N PRO A 39 -16.39 -14.27 1.28
CA PRO A 39 -17.18 -13.58 0.28
C PRO A 39 -16.38 -13.31 -1.00
N GLU A 40 -17.05 -13.16 -2.14
CA GLU A 40 -16.42 -13.01 -3.45
C GLU A 40 -15.41 -11.85 -3.51
N ASN A 41 -15.67 -10.78 -2.79
CA ASN A 41 -14.80 -9.58 -2.77
C ASN A 41 -13.79 -9.56 -1.64
N PHE A 42 -13.70 -10.62 -0.84
CA PHE A 42 -12.79 -10.69 0.30
C PHE A 42 -11.42 -11.17 -0.16
N ARG A 43 -10.34 -10.45 0.24
CA ARG A 43 -8.97 -10.74 -0.14
C ARG A 43 -8.17 -11.34 1.00
N ILE A 44 -7.36 -12.32 0.68
CA ILE A 44 -6.40 -12.92 1.61
C ILE A 44 -5.01 -12.65 1.09
N SER A 45 -4.28 -11.78 1.78
CA SER A 45 -2.93 -11.37 1.41
C SER A 45 -1.89 -12.08 2.28
N TRP A 46 -0.72 -12.34 1.72
CA TRP A 46 0.38 -13.05 2.35
C TRP A 46 1.67 -12.24 2.33
N TYR A 47 2.36 -12.22 3.47
CA TYR A 47 3.68 -11.64 3.62
C TYR A 47 4.55 -12.52 4.52
N ASN A 48 5.78 -12.82 4.13
CA ASN A 48 6.69 -13.66 4.90
C ASN A 48 8.13 -13.13 5.01
N GLY A 49 8.33 -11.85 4.70
CA GLY A 49 9.67 -11.24 4.72
C GLY A 49 10.54 -11.60 3.51
N SER A 50 10.00 -12.25 2.47
CA SER A 50 10.74 -12.53 1.26
C SER A 50 10.65 -11.38 0.26
N GLY A 51 11.80 -10.93 -0.23
CA GLY A 51 11.87 -9.91 -1.29
C GLY A 51 11.71 -10.48 -2.71
N THR A 52 11.62 -11.79 -2.86
CA THR A 52 11.43 -12.49 -4.13
C THR A 52 10.41 -13.60 -3.98
N LEU A 53 9.74 -13.92 -5.07
CA LEU A 53 8.83 -15.05 -5.16
C LEU A 53 9.41 -16.05 -6.14
N GLY A 54 9.43 -17.32 -5.75
CA GLY A 54 9.80 -18.45 -6.60
C GLY A 54 8.69 -19.48 -6.66
N ALA A 55 8.78 -20.44 -7.57
CA ALA A 55 7.77 -21.47 -7.76
C ALA A 55 7.41 -22.21 -6.46
N ASP A 56 8.40 -22.63 -5.68
CA ASP A 56 8.16 -23.34 -4.40
C ASP A 56 7.34 -22.49 -3.40
N SER A 57 7.53 -21.16 -3.41
CA SER A 57 6.80 -20.27 -2.52
C SER A 57 5.37 -20.04 -3.01
N ILE A 58 5.18 -19.98 -4.32
CA ILE A 58 3.85 -19.88 -4.94
C ILE A 58 3.05 -21.13 -4.63
N ASP A 59 3.58 -22.32 -4.90
CA ASP A 59 2.93 -23.60 -4.64
C ASP A 59 2.60 -23.79 -3.15
N ALA A 60 3.43 -23.26 -2.29
CA ALA A 60 3.19 -23.35 -0.85
C ALA A 60 2.06 -22.44 -0.37
N TRP A 61 1.96 -21.19 -0.87
CA TRP A 61 1.19 -20.15 -0.20
C TRP A 61 0.26 -19.32 -1.09
N MET A 62 0.37 -19.39 -2.40
CA MET A 62 -0.52 -18.68 -3.32
C MET A 62 -1.46 -19.60 -4.07
N GLN A 63 -0.91 -20.69 -4.61
CA GLN A 63 -1.62 -21.59 -5.50
C GLN A 63 -1.19 -23.04 -5.23
N ASP A 64 -2.13 -23.95 -5.12
CA ASP A 64 -1.90 -25.38 -4.95
C ASP A 64 -2.69 -26.12 -6.04
N GLU A 65 -2.02 -26.49 -7.13
CA GLU A 65 -2.66 -26.96 -8.35
C GLU A 65 -3.77 -25.97 -8.79
N ASP A 66 -5.01 -26.41 -8.83
CA ASP A 66 -6.17 -25.58 -9.20
C ASP A 66 -6.73 -24.75 -8.03
N LYS A 67 -6.16 -24.85 -6.82
CA LYS A 67 -6.68 -24.20 -5.62
C LYS A 67 -5.93 -22.92 -5.29
N ARG A 68 -6.65 -21.82 -5.23
CA ARG A 68 -6.14 -20.57 -4.68
C ARG A 68 -6.00 -20.68 -3.16
N ILE A 69 -4.81 -20.35 -2.63
CA ILE A 69 -4.50 -20.33 -1.20
C ILE A 69 -4.57 -18.92 -0.66
N THR A 70 -3.92 -17.97 -1.34
CA THR A 70 -4.03 -16.55 -1.05
C THR A 70 -4.26 -15.75 -2.33
N ASP A 71 -4.83 -14.57 -2.22
CA ASP A 71 -5.11 -13.72 -3.37
C ASP A 71 -3.89 -12.90 -3.77
N GLU A 72 -3.12 -12.44 -2.81
CA GLU A 72 -2.05 -11.48 -2.99
C GLU A 72 -0.80 -11.88 -2.21
N TRP A 73 0.36 -11.55 -2.77
CA TRP A 73 1.64 -11.68 -2.10
C TRP A 73 2.34 -10.33 -1.98
N TRP A 74 2.76 -10.00 -0.78
CA TRP A 74 3.50 -8.79 -0.49
C TRP A 74 4.98 -9.11 -0.34
N LEU A 75 5.80 -8.59 -1.24
CA LEU A 75 7.25 -8.74 -1.22
C LEU A 75 7.86 -7.83 -0.16
N ASP A 76 8.88 -8.30 0.53
CA ASP A 76 9.63 -7.50 1.48
C ASP A 76 10.39 -6.36 0.77
N MET A 77 10.48 -5.22 1.46
CA MET A 77 11.19 -4.05 0.96
C MET A 77 12.70 -4.22 0.81
N SER A 78 13.31 -5.18 1.52
CA SER A 78 14.74 -5.51 1.42
C SER A 78 15.09 -6.14 0.08
N GLY A 79 14.10 -6.64 -0.61
CA GLY A 79 14.25 -7.27 -1.90
C GLY A 79 14.36 -6.24 -3.01
N ASN A 80 15.56 -5.74 -3.27
CA ASN A 80 15.95 -5.29 -4.61
C ASN A 80 15.92 -6.48 -5.58
N GLY A 81 15.12 -7.48 -5.20
CA GLY A 81 15.00 -8.75 -5.83
C GLY A 81 14.55 -8.59 -7.27
N ASN A 82 14.90 -9.53 -8.05
CA ASN A 82 14.57 -9.57 -9.45
C ASN A 82 13.05 -9.66 -9.61
N VAL A 83 12.41 -8.49 -9.78
CA VAL A 83 10.96 -8.37 -10.01
C VAL A 83 10.55 -9.17 -11.23
N ASP A 84 11.39 -9.23 -12.24
CA ASP A 84 11.09 -9.95 -13.48
C ASP A 84 11.01 -11.46 -13.21
N SER A 85 11.94 -12.04 -12.45
CA SER A 85 11.86 -13.48 -12.07
C SER A 85 10.66 -13.80 -11.18
N THR A 86 10.22 -12.84 -10.36
CA THR A 86 9.00 -12.97 -9.56
C THR A 86 7.75 -12.99 -10.44
N ILE A 87 7.71 -12.15 -11.47
CA ILE A 87 6.64 -12.13 -12.46
C ILE A 87 6.58 -13.44 -13.25
N ASP A 88 7.75 -13.92 -13.68
CA ASP A 88 7.84 -15.20 -14.42
C ASP A 88 7.29 -16.35 -13.57
N ALA A 89 7.69 -16.43 -12.30
CA ALA A 89 7.19 -17.44 -11.38
C ALA A 89 5.67 -17.36 -11.15
N ALA A 90 5.11 -16.16 -11.09
CA ALA A 90 3.67 -15.98 -10.98
C ALA A 90 2.93 -16.48 -12.22
N TYR A 91 3.42 -16.14 -13.41
CA TYR A 91 2.82 -16.60 -14.66
C TYR A 91 2.92 -18.12 -14.86
N GLU A 92 4.02 -18.74 -14.42
CA GLU A 92 4.15 -20.21 -14.43
C GLU A 92 3.09 -20.90 -13.55
N ALA A 93 2.61 -20.21 -12.51
CA ALA A 93 1.56 -20.68 -11.61
C ALA A 93 0.15 -20.21 -12.01
N ASP A 94 -0.03 -19.70 -13.23
CA ASP A 94 -1.30 -19.12 -13.73
C ASP A 94 -1.85 -17.99 -12.81
N ARG A 95 -0.93 -17.18 -12.25
CA ARG A 95 -1.26 -16.03 -11.43
C ARG A 95 -0.92 -14.73 -12.14
N ASP A 96 -1.74 -13.70 -11.92
CA ASP A 96 -1.48 -12.39 -12.49
C ASP A 96 -0.34 -11.68 -11.73
N LYS A 97 0.51 -10.96 -12.46
CA LYS A 97 1.56 -10.13 -11.85
C LYS A 97 1.01 -9.05 -10.92
N TRP A 98 -0.23 -8.63 -11.09
CA TRP A 98 -0.90 -7.66 -10.23
C TRP A 98 -1.36 -8.23 -8.89
N ASP A 99 -1.33 -9.56 -8.73
CA ASP A 99 -1.49 -10.22 -7.43
C ASP A 99 -0.25 -10.05 -6.54
N ILE A 100 0.84 -9.50 -7.07
CA ILE A 100 2.10 -9.31 -6.36
C ILE A 100 2.30 -7.83 -6.07
N HIS A 101 2.56 -7.50 -4.80
CA HIS A 101 2.80 -6.16 -4.32
C HIS A 101 4.28 -5.96 -3.98
N SER A 102 4.91 -4.97 -4.57
CA SER A 102 6.23 -4.51 -4.13
C SER A 102 6.03 -3.58 -2.93
N THR A 103 6.51 -3.98 -1.76
CA THR A 103 6.38 -3.18 -0.55
C THR A 103 7.47 -2.13 -0.47
N TRP A 104 7.08 -0.91 -0.12
CA TRP A 104 7.95 0.23 0.08
C TRP A 104 7.74 0.85 1.45
N GLU A 105 8.83 1.12 2.13
CA GLU A 105 8.87 1.93 3.33
C GLU A 105 9.56 3.26 3.02
N TYR A 106 8.82 4.35 3.14
CA TYR A 106 9.38 5.68 2.99
C TYR A 106 9.98 6.16 4.32
N ILE A 107 11.27 6.51 4.29
CA ILE A 107 11.99 7.05 5.45
C ILE A 107 12.58 8.40 5.08
N PRO A 108 11.90 9.51 5.41
CA PRO A 108 12.28 10.85 4.98
C PRO A 108 13.71 11.26 5.33
N MET A 109 14.20 10.82 6.50
CA MET A 109 15.51 11.21 7.02
C MET A 109 16.69 10.40 6.45
N GLN A 110 16.44 9.42 5.58
CA GLN A 110 17.44 8.54 4.98
C GLN A 110 17.53 8.68 3.46
N ASP A 111 17.16 9.84 2.95
CA ASP A 111 17.22 10.19 1.52
C ASP A 111 16.50 9.20 0.59
N GLY A 112 15.37 8.63 1.06
CA GLY A 112 14.56 7.83 0.17
C GLY A 112 13.85 6.65 0.81
N ALA A 113 13.20 5.88 -0.03
CA ALA A 113 12.47 4.71 0.37
C ALA A 113 13.40 3.53 0.65
N LYS A 114 13.21 2.86 1.76
CA LYS A 114 13.69 1.48 1.88
C LYS A 114 12.89 0.62 0.89
N GLY A 115 13.58 -0.06 0.07
CA GLY A 115 13.03 -0.81 -1.05
C GLY A 115 13.94 -0.68 -2.27
N GLY A 116 15.06 0.04 -2.08
CA GLY A 116 16.06 0.28 -3.10
C GLY A 116 15.56 1.22 -4.19
N ASP A 117 16.22 1.16 -5.31
CA ASP A 117 15.90 1.96 -6.47
C ASP A 117 14.51 1.62 -7.02
N TYR A 118 13.58 2.56 -6.95
CA TYR A 118 12.22 2.38 -7.45
C TYR A 118 12.16 2.15 -8.97
N HIS A 119 13.17 2.58 -9.71
CA HIS A 119 13.28 2.35 -11.15
C HIS A 119 13.28 0.85 -11.48
N THR A 120 13.77 0.00 -10.59
CA THR A 120 13.75 -1.47 -10.78
C THR A 120 12.34 -2.05 -10.88
N ARG A 121 11.33 -1.32 -10.38
CA ARG A 121 9.90 -1.70 -10.41
C ARG A 121 9.19 -1.18 -11.63
N LEU A 122 9.86 -0.40 -12.45
CA LEU A 122 9.28 0.20 -13.66
C LEU A 122 9.69 -0.59 -14.89
N ASP A 123 8.77 -0.64 -15.86
CA ASP A 123 9.08 -1.12 -17.19
C ASP A 123 9.79 -0.04 -18.03
N LYS A 124 10.14 -0.37 -19.26
CA LYS A 124 10.80 0.54 -20.21
C LYS A 124 10.00 1.80 -20.54
N ASP A 125 8.69 1.79 -20.29
CA ASP A 125 7.79 2.92 -20.52
C ASP A 125 7.51 3.70 -19.22
N GLY A 126 8.21 3.35 -18.14
CA GLY A 126 8.12 3.98 -16.83
C GLY A 126 6.85 3.63 -16.04
N LYS A 127 6.20 2.52 -16.35
CA LYS A 127 5.02 2.04 -15.64
C LYS A 127 5.40 0.94 -14.65
N LEU A 128 4.64 0.85 -13.57
CA LEU A 128 4.82 -0.25 -12.59
C LEU A 128 4.68 -1.61 -13.27
N LYS A 129 5.59 -2.52 -12.95
CA LYS A 129 5.58 -3.92 -13.41
C LYS A 129 4.59 -4.77 -12.63
N ILE A 130 4.43 -4.50 -11.35
CA ILE A 130 3.59 -5.19 -10.36
C ILE A 130 2.85 -4.18 -9.49
N SER A 131 1.95 -4.63 -8.65
CA SER A 131 1.25 -3.78 -7.68
C SER A 131 2.21 -3.16 -6.66
N LEU A 132 1.77 -2.07 -6.04
CA LEU A 132 2.55 -1.31 -5.07
C LEU A 132 1.94 -1.44 -3.68
N GLY A 133 2.78 -1.77 -2.70
CA GLY A 133 2.46 -1.76 -1.28
C GLY A 133 3.21 -0.65 -0.55
N ILE A 134 2.56 0.02 0.39
CA ILE A 134 3.17 1.06 1.20
C ILE A 134 3.21 0.59 2.65
N LEU A 135 4.42 0.48 3.22
CA LEU A 135 4.62 0.18 4.62
C LEU A 135 4.91 1.46 5.40
N ALA A 136 4.27 1.58 6.55
CA ALA A 136 4.51 2.64 7.52
C ALA A 136 4.51 4.08 6.92
N PRO A 137 3.48 4.50 6.17
CA PRO A 137 3.41 5.87 5.66
C PRO A 137 3.45 6.92 6.78
N THR A 138 3.13 6.52 8.02
CA THR A 138 3.26 7.33 9.23
C THR A 138 4.70 7.72 9.57
N SER A 139 5.70 7.13 8.91
CA SER A 139 7.11 7.53 9.05
C SER A 139 7.33 8.99 8.67
N THR A 140 6.54 9.53 7.76
CA THR A 140 6.55 10.97 7.43
C THR A 140 6.25 11.83 8.66
N LEU A 141 5.27 11.45 9.47
CA LEU A 141 4.92 12.15 10.71
C LEU A 141 5.97 11.94 11.80
N THR A 142 6.35 10.68 12.06
CA THR A 142 7.22 10.34 13.20
C THR A 142 8.65 10.83 13.04
N GLN A 143 9.09 11.04 11.81
CA GLN A 143 10.45 11.51 11.47
C GLN A 143 10.51 12.99 11.12
N SER A 144 9.38 13.67 11.05
CA SER A 144 9.34 15.11 10.82
C SER A 144 9.82 15.89 12.06
N LYS A 145 10.44 17.05 11.82
CA LYS A 145 10.96 17.92 12.86
C LYS A 145 9.83 18.56 13.71
N ASN A 146 8.72 18.82 13.05
CA ASN A 146 7.52 19.41 13.62
C ASN A 146 6.34 19.21 12.66
N SER A 147 5.14 19.67 13.02
CA SER A 147 3.93 19.54 12.22
C SER A 147 4.00 20.27 10.88
N ASP A 148 4.70 21.40 10.80
CA ASP A 148 4.86 22.15 9.55
C ASP A 148 5.76 21.39 8.58
N ASP A 149 6.85 20.81 9.07
CA ASP A 149 7.73 19.94 8.29
C ASP A 149 6.96 18.70 7.78
N PHE A 150 6.15 18.09 8.65
CA PHE A 150 5.30 16.98 8.23
C PHE A 150 4.37 17.37 7.08
N MET A 151 3.52 18.36 7.29
CA MET A 151 2.45 18.71 6.35
C MET A 151 2.95 19.33 5.05
N ASN A 152 3.93 20.22 5.16
CA ASN A 152 4.35 21.04 4.03
C ASN A 152 5.56 20.48 3.27
N VAL A 153 6.21 19.46 3.84
CA VAL A 153 7.41 18.87 3.24
C VAL A 153 7.30 17.35 3.12
N GLN A 154 7.33 16.63 4.25
CA GLN A 154 7.56 15.19 4.22
C GLN A 154 6.38 14.40 3.66
N ASP A 155 5.17 14.76 4.05
CA ASP A 155 3.96 14.09 3.54
C ASP A 155 3.73 14.41 2.05
N GLN A 156 3.99 15.64 1.65
CA GLN A 156 3.91 16.02 0.25
C GLN A 156 4.96 15.30 -0.61
N LYS A 157 6.20 15.17 -0.13
CA LYS A 157 7.23 14.40 -0.82
C LYS A 157 6.83 12.94 -1.01
N LEU A 158 6.23 12.33 0.01
CA LEU A 158 5.75 10.96 -0.07
C LEU A 158 4.71 10.78 -1.17
N TRP A 159 3.68 11.63 -1.17
CA TRP A 159 2.56 11.46 -2.09
C TRP A 159 2.77 12.08 -3.45
N VAL A 160 3.34 13.27 -3.49
CA VAL A 160 3.42 14.10 -4.71
C VAL A 160 4.82 14.08 -5.31
N GLY A 161 5.86 13.96 -4.50
CA GLY A 161 7.25 13.97 -4.93
C GLY A 161 7.98 15.28 -4.61
N PRO A 162 9.28 15.36 -4.93
CA PRO A 162 10.14 16.45 -4.53
C PRO A 162 9.78 17.80 -5.15
N ASP A 163 9.09 17.80 -6.28
CA ASP A 163 8.65 19.01 -6.97
C ASP A 163 7.40 19.65 -6.35
N PHE A 164 6.73 18.93 -5.44
CA PHE A 164 5.45 19.34 -4.84
C PHE A 164 4.34 19.61 -5.87
N ASP A 165 4.46 19.02 -7.03
CA ASP A 165 3.53 19.16 -8.16
C ASP A 165 3.01 17.76 -8.55
N PRO A 166 1.72 17.44 -8.33
CA PRO A 166 1.15 16.13 -8.66
C PRO A 166 1.11 15.87 -10.18
N SER A 167 1.30 16.89 -11.01
CA SER A 167 1.38 16.74 -12.46
C SER A 167 2.82 16.52 -12.96
N SER A 168 3.82 16.62 -12.07
CA SER A 168 5.22 16.39 -12.42
C SER A 168 5.44 14.96 -12.88
N THR A 169 6.21 14.80 -13.93
CA THR A 169 6.70 13.51 -14.43
C THR A 169 8.17 13.28 -14.09
N ASN A 170 8.73 14.16 -13.25
CA ASN A 170 10.12 14.08 -12.83
C ASN A 170 10.36 12.84 -11.95
N ARG A 171 11.36 12.05 -12.31
CA ARG A 171 11.76 10.83 -11.60
C ARG A 171 13.25 10.84 -11.36
N PRO A 172 13.71 11.58 -10.33
CA PRO A 172 15.12 11.70 -10.02
C PRO A 172 15.72 10.36 -9.59
N ASP A 173 17.01 10.17 -9.86
CA ASP A 173 17.72 8.93 -9.47
C ASP A 173 18.10 8.91 -7.99
N ASP A 174 18.18 10.08 -7.36
CA ASP A 174 18.71 10.28 -6.00
C ASP A 174 17.62 10.64 -4.98
N GLU A 175 16.36 10.78 -5.41
CA GLU A 175 15.25 11.13 -4.53
C GLU A 175 13.97 10.39 -4.97
N PHE A 176 13.11 10.08 -4.03
CA PHE A 176 11.85 9.41 -4.34
C PHE A 176 10.88 10.32 -5.11
N CYS A 177 10.35 9.84 -6.23
CA CYS A 177 9.51 10.64 -7.12
C CYS A 177 8.08 10.92 -6.62
N GLY A 178 7.69 10.34 -5.50
CA GLY A 178 6.31 10.38 -5.00
C GLY A 178 5.38 9.34 -5.61
N PHE A 179 4.43 8.86 -4.82
CA PHE A 179 3.53 7.80 -5.27
C PHE A 179 2.62 8.23 -6.43
N ALA A 180 2.23 9.51 -6.51
CA ALA A 180 1.44 10.04 -7.61
C ALA A 180 2.11 9.84 -8.99
N ASN A 181 3.44 9.77 -9.01
CA ASN A 181 4.19 9.49 -10.22
C ASN A 181 4.22 8.00 -10.63
N LEU A 182 3.84 7.11 -9.72
CA LEU A 182 3.97 5.66 -9.92
C LEU A 182 2.63 4.98 -10.17
N VAL A 183 1.54 5.53 -9.64
CA VAL A 183 0.21 4.93 -9.72
C VAL A 183 -0.68 5.71 -10.68
N ALA A 184 -1.62 5.02 -11.31
CA ALA A 184 -2.62 5.69 -12.13
C ALA A 184 -3.54 6.52 -11.22
N ASP A 185 -3.67 7.80 -11.53
CA ASP A 185 -4.61 8.67 -10.84
C ASP A 185 -6.04 8.26 -11.18
N GLN A 186 -6.82 8.00 -10.12
CA GLN A 186 -8.26 7.71 -10.24
C GLN A 186 -9.01 8.71 -9.37
N THR A 187 -9.64 9.67 -10.03
CA THR A 187 -10.50 10.61 -9.34
C THR A 187 -11.97 10.22 -9.50
N PRO A 188 -12.75 10.20 -8.41
CA PRO A 188 -14.20 10.09 -8.49
C PRO A 188 -14.87 11.37 -8.98
N VAL A 189 -14.12 12.46 -9.11
CA VAL A 189 -14.62 13.76 -9.58
C VAL A 189 -14.74 13.73 -11.09
N LEU A 190 -15.99 13.71 -11.59
CA LEU A 190 -16.28 13.61 -13.01
C LEU A 190 -16.68 14.94 -13.66
N GLY A 191 -16.64 16.05 -12.91
CA GLY A 191 -17.04 17.38 -13.38
C GLY A 191 -16.45 18.50 -12.55
N THR A 192 -16.84 19.73 -12.88
CA THR A 192 -16.39 20.94 -12.19
C THR A 192 -17.16 21.24 -10.90
N ASP A 193 -18.35 20.67 -10.76
CA ASP A 193 -19.17 20.82 -9.58
C ASP A 193 -18.93 19.66 -8.63
N PHE A 194 -18.35 19.96 -7.49
CA PHE A 194 -17.91 18.97 -6.53
C PHE A 194 -18.13 19.47 -5.10
N VAL A 195 -18.76 18.65 -4.28
CA VAL A 195 -18.90 18.87 -2.84
C VAL A 195 -18.40 17.64 -2.11
N THR A 196 -17.55 17.84 -1.12
CA THR A 196 -17.06 16.77 -0.24
C THR A 196 -17.14 17.20 1.21
N HIS A 197 -17.49 16.24 2.06
CA HIS A 197 -17.42 16.34 3.50
C HIS A 197 -16.23 15.56 4.08
N PHE A 198 -15.33 15.10 3.22
CA PHE A 198 -14.13 14.40 3.64
C PHE A 198 -13.31 15.29 4.57
N ASN A 199 -12.97 14.72 5.73
CA ASN A 199 -12.14 15.34 6.74
C ASN A 199 -11.22 14.26 7.35
N PRO A 200 -9.89 14.44 7.31
CA PRO A 200 -8.95 13.47 7.88
C PRO A 200 -8.96 13.47 9.43
N GLY A 201 -9.72 14.36 10.07
CA GLY A 201 -9.83 14.45 11.53
C GLY A 201 -8.66 15.15 12.21
N ASN A 202 -7.70 15.70 11.46
CA ASN A 202 -6.53 16.38 11.99
C ASN A 202 -6.15 17.59 11.13
N GLY A 203 -5.49 18.55 11.73
CA GLY A 203 -5.07 19.80 11.09
C GLY A 203 -5.08 21.00 12.00
N TYR A 204 -4.95 22.19 11.41
CA TYR A 204 -4.91 23.48 12.10
C TYR A 204 -6.23 24.23 12.05
N LYS A 205 -7.02 23.99 11.01
CA LYS A 205 -8.25 24.74 10.75
C LYS A 205 -9.43 23.80 10.62
N PHE A 206 -10.56 24.25 11.08
CA PHE A 206 -11.84 23.57 10.96
C PHE A 206 -12.77 24.42 10.11
N TYR A 207 -13.47 23.75 9.19
CA TYR A 207 -14.37 24.42 8.25
C TYR A 207 -15.77 23.88 8.41
N GLU A 208 -16.73 24.78 8.29
CA GLU A 208 -18.15 24.49 8.22
C GLU A 208 -18.76 25.34 7.11
N ASN A 209 -19.44 24.73 6.17
CA ASN A 209 -20.01 25.41 4.99
C ASN A 209 -18.99 26.31 4.27
N GLY A 210 -17.77 25.86 4.13
CA GLY A 210 -16.69 26.59 3.47
C GLY A 210 -16.06 27.74 4.27
N ALA A 211 -16.52 28.00 5.48
CA ALA A 211 -15.96 29.03 6.37
C ALA A 211 -15.12 28.41 7.49
N VAL A 212 -14.05 29.10 7.88
CA VAL A 212 -13.23 28.68 9.02
C VAL A 212 -14.06 28.92 10.30
N THR A 213 -14.36 27.85 11.03
CA THR A 213 -15.12 27.89 12.29
C THR A 213 -14.22 27.75 13.52
N GLY A 214 -12.98 27.28 13.33
CA GLY A 214 -11.99 27.15 14.40
C GLY A 214 -10.58 27.19 13.87
N MET A 215 -9.69 27.79 14.66
CA MET A 215 -8.24 27.75 14.45
C MET A 215 -7.57 27.36 15.74
N GLU A 216 -6.64 26.43 15.65
CA GLU A 216 -5.83 26.03 16.78
C GLU A 216 -4.38 26.48 16.59
N SER A 217 -3.66 26.68 17.68
CA SER A 217 -2.27 27.16 17.64
C SER A 217 -1.25 26.09 17.30
N GLY A 218 -1.69 24.87 17.04
CA GLY A 218 -0.84 23.72 16.72
C GLY A 218 -1.64 22.62 16.03
N TRP A 219 -0.93 21.59 15.63
CA TRP A 219 -1.53 20.40 15.02
C TRP A 219 -2.38 19.62 16.04
N HIS A 220 -3.62 19.34 15.69
CA HIS A 220 -4.54 18.57 16.51
C HIS A 220 -5.08 17.35 15.79
N ASN A 221 -5.13 16.23 16.52
CA ASN A 221 -5.93 15.08 16.14
C ASN A 221 -7.34 15.26 16.71
N ARG A 222 -8.32 15.15 15.83
CA ARG A 222 -9.73 15.16 16.22
C ARG A 222 -10.45 13.98 15.56
N SER A 223 -11.49 13.51 16.21
CA SER A 223 -12.43 12.60 15.57
C SER A 223 -13.07 13.29 14.37
N LEU A 224 -13.34 12.51 13.31
CA LEU A 224 -14.16 12.98 12.22
C LEU A 224 -15.48 13.51 12.81
N THR A 225 -15.80 14.75 12.51
CA THR A 225 -17.11 15.29 12.85
C THR A 225 -18.10 14.88 11.78
N GLU A 226 -19.20 14.29 12.18
CA GLU A 226 -20.34 14.18 11.29
C GLU A 226 -20.79 15.60 10.89
N VAL A 227 -20.93 15.84 9.62
CA VAL A 227 -21.38 17.09 9.04
C VAL A 227 -22.84 16.97 8.64
#